data_2020482ece9a059572b0b623c31d5cf4
#
_entry.id   2020482ece9a059572b0b623c31d5cf4
#
_cell.length_a   1.000
_cell.length_b   1.000
_cell.length_c   1.000
_cell.angle_alpha   90.00
_cell.angle_beta   90.00
_cell.angle_gamma   90.00
#
_symmetry.space_group_name_H-M   'P 1'
#
loop_
_entity.id
_entity.type
_entity.pdbx_description
1 polymer ?
#
loop_
_entity_poly.entity_id
_entity_poly.type
_entity_poly.pdbx_seq_one_letter_code
_entity_poly.pdbx_strand_id
1 'polypeptide(L)'
;MKRSELAFTLALVPLDYLALLAAGITAFYARFLPTFTSLRPVIFDMTLERYVTILIPVAFVWIAVFALAGLYATHPRRLASELSRVLLACSSSMAAVFAILFFSRVLFESRFIAVAAWALAVVFVSVGRLAMRALQRTLLSYGIGARRIVVIGDGKTSAALIGFFERFPRFGLQVVGHAKKFDETTGKKILALHEENAVDEVILANPQASRDEALDLLAFTDTHQMGFRYSADLFAAT
;
A
#
# COMPACT_ATOMS: atom_id res chain seq x y z
N MET A 1 9.67 7.14 7.84
CA MET A 1 8.95 6.00 7.20
C MET A 1 9.60 4.70 7.64
N LYS A 2 8.79 3.73 8.08
CA LYS A 2 9.35 2.44 8.52
C LYS A 2 9.86 1.65 7.31
N ARG A 3 10.99 0.94 7.48
CA ARG A 3 11.57 0.06 6.44
C ARG A 3 10.56 -0.98 5.93
N SER A 4 9.64 -1.43 6.79
CA SER A 4 8.57 -2.37 6.42
C SER A 4 7.56 -1.79 5.43
N GLU A 5 7.13 -0.52 5.59
CA GLU A 5 6.19 0.13 4.67
C GLU A 5 6.79 0.31 3.28
N LEU A 6 8.08 0.67 3.23
CA LEU A 6 8.84 0.75 1.98
C LEU A 6 8.96 -0.62 1.31
N ALA A 7 9.28 -1.66 2.09
CA ALA A 7 9.40 -3.02 1.56
C ALA A 7 8.09 -3.52 0.94
N PHE A 8 6.94 -3.29 1.60
CA PHE A 8 5.63 -3.65 1.04
C PHE A 8 5.31 -2.85 -0.24
N THR A 9 5.60 -1.56 -0.26
CA THR A 9 5.39 -0.73 -1.46
C THR A 9 6.28 -1.19 -2.62
N LEU A 10 7.55 -1.49 -2.35
CA LEU A 10 8.48 -2.02 -3.35
C LEU A 10 8.06 -3.40 -3.85
N ALA A 11 7.52 -4.26 -2.97
CA ALA A 11 7.02 -5.58 -3.36
C ALA A 11 5.78 -5.53 -4.26
N LEU A 12 5.00 -4.43 -4.22
CA LEU A 12 3.86 -4.25 -5.13
C LEU A 12 4.29 -4.10 -6.59
N VAL A 13 5.47 -3.53 -6.88
CA VAL A 13 5.93 -3.32 -8.26
C VAL A 13 6.13 -4.63 -9.00
N PRO A 14 6.94 -5.60 -8.50
CA PRO A 14 7.08 -6.89 -9.17
C PRO A 14 5.77 -7.71 -9.15
N LEU A 15 4.94 -7.57 -8.11
CA LEU A 15 3.64 -8.23 -8.05
C LEU A 15 2.71 -7.76 -9.17
N ASP A 16 2.58 -6.43 -9.34
CA ASP A 16 1.76 -5.85 -10.41
C ASP A 16 2.31 -6.24 -11.79
N TYR A 17 3.65 -6.24 -11.95
CA TYR A 17 4.28 -6.68 -13.19
C TYR A 17 3.95 -8.13 -13.54
N LEU A 18 4.06 -9.04 -12.58
CA LEU A 18 3.69 -10.45 -12.77
C LEU A 18 2.19 -10.62 -13.04
N ALA A 19 1.34 -9.84 -12.37
CA ALA A 19 -0.10 -9.82 -12.61
C ALA A 19 -0.44 -9.38 -14.05
N LEU A 20 0.26 -8.37 -14.57
CA LEU A 20 0.11 -7.90 -15.95
C LEU A 20 0.55 -8.96 -16.97
N LEU A 21 1.69 -9.60 -16.74
CA LEU A 21 2.16 -10.70 -17.60
C LEU A 21 1.16 -11.87 -17.58
N ALA A 22 0.71 -12.27 -16.39
CA ALA A 22 -0.27 -13.34 -16.25
C ALA A 22 -1.60 -12.99 -16.93
N ALA A 23 -2.08 -11.75 -16.82
CA ALA A 23 -3.27 -11.26 -17.49
C ALA A 23 -3.15 -11.32 -19.02
N GLY A 24 -2.02 -10.87 -19.56
CA GLY A 24 -1.74 -10.91 -20.99
C GLY A 24 -1.66 -12.34 -21.53
N ILE A 25 -0.92 -13.22 -20.86
CA ILE A 25 -0.80 -14.62 -21.23
C ILE A 25 -2.16 -15.33 -21.17
N THR A 26 -2.93 -15.08 -20.11
CA THR A 26 -4.29 -15.64 -19.97
C THR A 26 -5.22 -15.14 -21.08
N ALA A 27 -5.14 -13.85 -21.44
CA ALA A 27 -5.92 -13.28 -22.54
C ALA A 27 -5.57 -13.94 -23.89
N PHE A 28 -4.28 -14.21 -24.13
CA PHE A 28 -3.82 -14.92 -25.30
C PHE A 28 -4.44 -16.31 -25.39
N TYR A 29 -4.34 -17.11 -24.34
CA TYR A 29 -4.95 -18.45 -24.34
C TYR A 29 -6.47 -18.44 -24.39
N ALA A 30 -7.10 -17.47 -23.72
CA ALA A 30 -8.54 -17.31 -23.76
C ALA A 30 -9.07 -17.12 -25.19
N ARG A 31 -8.31 -16.50 -26.09
CA ARG A 31 -8.67 -16.31 -27.50
C ARG A 31 -8.86 -17.63 -28.25
N PHE A 32 -8.13 -18.68 -27.86
CA PHE A 32 -8.20 -19.99 -28.50
C PHE A 32 -9.25 -20.94 -27.88
N LEU A 33 -9.98 -20.51 -26.84
CA LEU A 33 -11.05 -21.30 -26.26
C LEU A 33 -12.21 -21.46 -27.28
N PRO A 34 -12.84 -22.66 -27.36
CA PRO A 34 -13.93 -22.95 -28.31
C PRO A 34 -15.06 -21.93 -28.28
N THR A 35 -15.39 -21.42 -27.08
CA THR A 35 -16.44 -20.41 -26.88
C THR A 35 -16.15 -19.10 -27.64
N PHE A 36 -14.90 -18.69 -27.75
CA PHE A 36 -14.54 -17.44 -28.42
C PHE A 36 -14.18 -17.65 -29.89
N THR A 37 -13.65 -18.82 -30.25
CA THR A 37 -13.36 -19.18 -31.66
C THR A 37 -14.62 -19.42 -32.46
N SER A 38 -15.70 -19.92 -31.84
CA SER A 38 -17.00 -20.09 -32.49
C SER A 38 -17.69 -18.76 -32.84
N LEU A 39 -17.47 -17.72 -32.01
CA LEU A 39 -18.02 -16.38 -32.25
C LEU A 39 -17.26 -15.65 -33.37
N ARG A 40 -15.96 -15.85 -33.47
CA ARG A 40 -15.12 -15.23 -34.51
C ARG A 40 -13.87 -16.08 -34.76
N PRO A 41 -13.67 -16.60 -35.98
CA PRO A 41 -12.49 -17.43 -36.28
C PRO A 41 -11.17 -16.64 -36.07
N VAL A 42 -10.14 -17.37 -35.73
CA VAL A 42 -8.78 -16.80 -35.56
C VAL A 42 -8.17 -16.69 -36.96
N ILE A 43 -7.88 -15.47 -37.40
CA ILE A 43 -7.37 -15.18 -38.77
C ILE A 43 -5.88 -14.79 -38.71
N PHE A 44 -5.26 -14.75 -37.51
CA PHE A 44 -3.90 -14.28 -37.35
C PHE A 44 -2.94 -15.40 -36.91
N ASP A 45 -1.72 -15.33 -37.39
CA ASP A 45 -0.63 -16.28 -37.13
C ASP A 45 0.38 -15.66 -36.13
N MET A 46 -0.08 -15.38 -34.90
CA MET A 46 0.82 -14.88 -33.85
C MET A 46 1.23 -16.02 -32.92
N THR A 47 2.51 -16.34 -32.91
CA THR A 47 3.08 -17.31 -31.95
C THR A 47 3.12 -16.71 -30.56
N LEU A 48 3.03 -17.56 -29.53
CA LEU A 48 3.14 -17.14 -28.13
C LEU A 48 4.45 -16.39 -27.88
N GLU A 49 5.54 -16.85 -28.46
CA GLU A 49 6.86 -16.25 -28.31
C GLU A 49 6.88 -14.78 -28.79
N ARG A 50 6.36 -14.53 -29.99
CA ARG A 50 6.24 -13.17 -30.52
C ARG A 50 5.32 -12.29 -29.66
N TYR A 51 4.22 -12.85 -29.17
CA TYR A 51 3.30 -12.15 -28.29
C TYR A 51 3.99 -11.75 -26.98
N VAL A 52 4.69 -12.68 -26.30
CA VAL A 52 5.41 -12.42 -25.04
C VAL A 52 6.53 -11.39 -25.23
N THR A 53 7.24 -11.42 -26.35
CA THR A 53 8.26 -10.42 -26.69
C THR A 53 7.70 -9.00 -26.72
N ILE A 54 6.45 -8.83 -27.16
CA ILE A 54 5.74 -7.54 -27.13
C ILE A 54 5.15 -7.24 -25.76
N LEU A 55 4.62 -8.25 -25.08
CA LEU A 55 3.96 -8.10 -23.78
C LEU A 55 4.92 -7.59 -22.69
N ILE A 56 6.15 -8.10 -22.66
CA ILE A 56 7.17 -7.70 -21.67
C ILE A 56 7.40 -6.18 -21.64
N PRO A 57 7.79 -5.52 -22.72
CA PRO A 57 7.99 -4.07 -22.71
C PRO A 57 6.69 -3.28 -22.48
N VAL A 58 5.55 -3.75 -22.99
CA VAL A 58 4.25 -3.15 -22.72
C VAL A 58 3.92 -3.17 -21.24
N ALA A 59 4.18 -4.27 -20.55
CA ALA A 59 3.97 -4.37 -19.09
C ALA A 59 4.86 -3.36 -18.32
N PHE A 60 6.09 -3.10 -18.76
CA PHE A 60 6.93 -2.05 -18.17
C PHE A 60 6.33 -0.64 -18.36
N VAL A 61 5.80 -0.34 -19.55
CA VAL A 61 5.10 0.93 -19.79
C VAL A 61 3.90 1.07 -18.84
N TRP A 62 3.14 0.00 -18.62
CA TRP A 62 2.03 0.01 -17.67
C TRP A 62 2.49 0.29 -16.24
N ILE A 63 3.58 -0.33 -15.77
CA ILE A 63 4.17 -0.04 -14.46
C ILE A 63 4.57 1.43 -14.34
N ALA A 64 5.14 2.03 -15.39
CA ALA A 64 5.47 3.45 -15.39
C ALA A 64 4.20 4.33 -15.25
N VAL A 65 3.12 4.00 -15.98
CA VAL A 65 1.83 4.69 -15.83
C VAL A 65 1.25 4.50 -14.43
N PHE A 66 1.35 3.31 -13.83
CA PHE A 66 0.94 3.05 -12.45
C PHE A 66 1.71 3.92 -11.44
N ALA A 67 3.02 4.09 -11.65
CA ALA A 67 3.84 4.96 -10.84
C ALA A 67 3.39 6.43 -10.94
N LEU A 68 3.17 6.93 -12.17
CA LEU A 68 2.66 8.28 -12.43
C LEU A 68 1.25 8.50 -11.85
N ALA A 69 0.39 7.48 -11.89
CA ALA A 69 -0.93 7.51 -11.27
C ALA A 69 -0.87 7.47 -9.72
N GLY A 70 0.34 7.38 -9.15
CA GLY A 70 0.59 7.35 -7.72
C GLY A 70 0.08 6.09 -7.02
N LEU A 71 0.00 4.95 -7.74
CA LEU A 71 -0.40 3.67 -7.15
C LEU A 71 0.62 3.13 -6.14
N TYR A 72 1.87 3.59 -6.19
CA TYR A 72 2.95 3.22 -5.26
C TYR A 72 3.19 4.27 -4.18
N ALA A 73 2.27 5.24 -4.00
CA ALA A 73 2.36 6.19 -2.90
C ALA A 73 2.06 5.51 -1.55
N THR A 74 2.85 5.82 -0.55
CA THR A 74 2.87 5.18 0.78
C THR A 74 1.74 5.58 1.72
N HIS A 75 0.83 6.45 1.28
CA HIS A 75 -0.27 6.91 2.12
C HIS A 75 -1.39 5.85 2.23
N PRO A 76 -1.89 5.58 3.45
CA PRO A 76 -2.99 4.66 3.64
C PRO A 76 -4.25 5.17 2.93
N ARG A 77 -4.82 4.36 2.06
CA ARG A 77 -6.00 4.70 1.26
C ARG A 77 -7.17 3.76 1.55
N ARG A 78 -8.39 4.27 1.37
CA ARG A 78 -9.60 3.43 1.39
C ARG A 78 -9.56 2.46 0.20
N LEU A 79 -10.05 1.22 0.40
CA LEU A 79 -10.06 0.18 -0.65
C LEU A 79 -10.73 0.65 -1.95
N ALA A 80 -11.89 1.29 -1.85
CA ALA A 80 -12.61 1.79 -3.02
C ALA A 80 -11.78 2.78 -3.85
N SER A 81 -11.05 3.69 -3.18
CA SER A 81 -10.17 4.66 -3.84
C SER A 81 -8.95 3.99 -4.50
N GLU A 82 -8.46 2.89 -3.97
CA GLU A 82 -7.37 2.14 -4.61
C GLU A 82 -7.85 1.40 -5.84
N LEU A 83 -8.98 0.68 -5.74
CA LEU A 83 -9.55 -0.06 -6.88
C LEU A 83 -9.95 0.87 -8.03
N SER A 84 -10.53 2.04 -7.73
CA SER A 84 -10.85 3.03 -8.77
C SER A 84 -9.60 3.55 -9.48
N ARG A 85 -8.49 3.74 -8.75
CA ARG A 85 -7.21 4.13 -9.36
C ARG A 85 -6.59 3.01 -10.19
N VAL A 86 -6.69 1.75 -9.76
CA VAL A 86 -6.26 0.60 -10.58
C VAL A 86 -7.04 0.59 -11.90
N LEU A 87 -8.35 0.74 -11.85
CA LEU A 87 -9.18 0.78 -13.05
C LEU A 87 -8.77 1.94 -13.97
N LEU A 88 -8.61 3.16 -13.43
CA LEU A 88 -8.18 4.32 -14.20
C LEU A 88 -6.78 4.14 -14.78
N ALA A 89 -5.84 3.64 -14.00
CA ALA A 89 -4.48 3.41 -14.47
C ALA A 89 -4.40 2.34 -15.55
N CYS A 90 -5.10 1.22 -15.40
CA CYS A 90 -5.21 0.20 -16.45
C CYS A 90 -5.85 0.76 -17.73
N SER A 91 -6.90 1.58 -17.59
CA SER A 91 -7.57 2.20 -18.75
C SER A 91 -6.67 3.22 -19.43
N SER A 92 -5.95 4.06 -18.68
CA SER A 92 -4.98 5.01 -19.23
C SER A 92 -3.82 4.31 -19.92
N SER A 93 -3.30 3.23 -19.32
CA SER A 93 -2.24 2.42 -19.92
C SER A 93 -2.69 1.78 -21.24
N MET A 94 -3.93 1.26 -21.27
CA MET A 94 -4.50 0.69 -22.50
C MET A 94 -4.67 1.75 -23.58
N ALA A 95 -5.17 2.95 -23.21
CA ALA A 95 -5.28 4.07 -24.16
C ALA A 95 -3.92 4.48 -24.71
N ALA A 96 -2.88 4.51 -23.88
CA ALA A 96 -1.51 4.80 -24.32
C ALA A 96 -0.99 3.73 -25.30
N VAL A 97 -1.23 2.45 -25.04
CA VAL A 97 -0.85 1.37 -25.95
C VAL A 97 -1.57 1.52 -27.30
N PHE A 98 -2.89 1.78 -27.28
CA PHE A 98 -3.63 2.01 -28.53
C PHE A 98 -3.13 3.24 -29.28
N ALA A 99 -2.80 4.32 -28.61
CA ALA A 99 -2.21 5.51 -29.25
C ALA A 99 -0.87 5.17 -29.93
N ILE A 100 0.04 4.47 -29.22
CA ILE A 100 1.33 4.04 -29.78
C ILE A 100 1.12 3.15 -31.02
N LEU A 101 0.22 2.16 -30.95
CA LEU A 101 -0.07 1.27 -32.06
C LEU A 101 -0.68 2.01 -33.25
N PHE A 102 -1.53 2.99 -33.00
CA PHE A 102 -2.13 3.82 -34.06
C PHE A 102 -1.07 4.65 -34.79
N PHE A 103 -0.17 5.31 -34.07
CA PHE A 103 0.89 6.12 -34.67
C PHE A 103 1.99 5.29 -35.34
N SER A 104 2.30 4.10 -34.81
CA SER A 104 3.31 3.21 -35.37
C SER A 104 2.82 2.42 -36.62
N ARG A 105 1.57 2.59 -37.00
CA ARG A 105 0.90 1.86 -38.12
C ARG A 105 1.02 0.33 -38.01
N VAL A 106 1.30 -0.19 -36.81
CA VAL A 106 1.29 -1.62 -36.56
C VAL A 106 -0.16 -2.06 -36.36
N LEU A 107 -0.66 -2.88 -37.27
CA LEU A 107 -2.00 -3.46 -37.15
C LEU A 107 -2.00 -4.45 -35.98
N PHE A 108 -2.77 -4.16 -34.94
CA PHE A 108 -2.99 -5.09 -33.86
C PHE A 108 -3.96 -6.18 -34.35
N GLU A 109 -3.44 -7.39 -34.53
CA GLU A 109 -4.14 -8.47 -35.21
C GLU A 109 -5.39 -8.95 -34.45
N SER A 110 -5.47 -8.74 -33.12
CA SER A 110 -6.63 -9.17 -32.33
C SER A 110 -7.06 -8.15 -31.28
N ARG A 111 -8.08 -7.36 -31.60
CA ARG A 111 -8.74 -6.44 -30.65
C ARG A 111 -9.30 -7.16 -29.41
N PHE A 112 -9.69 -8.44 -29.58
CA PHE A 112 -10.16 -9.27 -28.49
C PHE A 112 -9.10 -9.46 -27.42
N ILE A 113 -7.86 -9.81 -27.81
CA ILE A 113 -6.75 -10.02 -26.87
C ILE A 113 -6.49 -8.74 -26.06
N ALA A 114 -6.55 -7.57 -26.70
CA ALA A 114 -6.34 -6.30 -26.01
C ALA A 114 -7.40 -6.03 -24.94
N VAL A 115 -8.69 -6.18 -25.30
CA VAL A 115 -9.79 -5.96 -24.35
C VAL A 115 -9.79 -7.00 -23.23
N ALA A 116 -9.55 -8.27 -23.56
CA ALA A 116 -9.43 -9.34 -22.58
C ALA A 116 -8.24 -9.12 -21.64
N ALA A 117 -7.08 -8.74 -22.18
CA ALA A 117 -5.89 -8.41 -21.36
C ALA A 117 -6.16 -7.24 -20.42
N TRP A 118 -6.84 -6.18 -20.88
CA TRP A 118 -7.23 -5.06 -20.05
C TRP A 118 -8.16 -5.50 -18.90
N ALA A 119 -9.22 -6.25 -19.20
CA ALA A 119 -10.15 -6.71 -18.18
C ALA A 119 -9.47 -7.62 -17.15
N LEU A 120 -8.66 -8.58 -17.62
CA LEU A 120 -7.88 -9.47 -16.75
C LEU A 120 -6.82 -8.72 -15.96
N ALA A 121 -6.17 -7.70 -16.53
CA ALA A 121 -5.21 -6.87 -15.81
C ALA A 121 -5.88 -6.14 -14.63
N VAL A 122 -7.06 -5.54 -14.84
CA VAL A 122 -7.84 -4.92 -13.75
C VAL A 122 -8.12 -5.93 -12.64
N VAL A 123 -8.56 -7.14 -13.01
CA VAL A 123 -8.88 -8.21 -12.03
C VAL A 123 -7.61 -8.68 -11.30
N PHE A 124 -6.56 -9.06 -12.02
CA PHE A 124 -5.37 -9.67 -11.43
C PHE A 124 -4.60 -8.68 -10.56
N VAL A 125 -4.43 -7.43 -11.01
CA VAL A 125 -3.82 -6.37 -10.21
C VAL A 125 -4.65 -6.09 -8.96
N SER A 126 -5.98 -6.01 -9.07
CA SER A 126 -6.86 -5.79 -7.92
C SER A 126 -6.77 -6.93 -6.90
N VAL A 127 -6.83 -8.18 -7.37
CA VAL A 127 -6.70 -9.37 -6.52
C VAL A 127 -5.33 -9.42 -5.86
N GLY A 128 -4.25 -9.19 -6.61
CA GLY A 128 -2.89 -9.14 -6.08
C GLY A 128 -2.74 -8.10 -4.96
N ARG A 129 -3.30 -6.89 -5.15
CA ARG A 129 -3.28 -5.83 -4.14
C ARG A 129 -4.12 -6.16 -2.92
N LEU A 130 -5.28 -6.79 -3.09
CA LEU A 130 -6.11 -7.27 -1.99
C LEU A 130 -5.38 -8.36 -1.19
N ALA A 131 -4.73 -9.31 -1.87
CA ALA A 131 -3.93 -10.36 -1.25
C ALA A 131 -2.75 -9.76 -0.47
N MET A 132 -2.02 -8.78 -1.04
CA MET A 132 -0.93 -8.10 -0.36
C MET A 132 -1.43 -7.34 0.90
N ARG A 133 -2.58 -6.69 0.83
CA ARG A 133 -3.19 -6.04 2.00
C ARG A 133 -3.60 -7.05 3.07
N ALA A 134 -4.16 -8.19 2.68
CA ALA A 134 -4.51 -9.25 3.60
C ALA A 134 -3.26 -9.79 4.30
N LEU A 135 -2.20 -10.08 3.53
CA LEU A 135 -0.89 -10.50 4.04
C LEU A 135 -0.33 -9.46 5.03
N GLN A 136 -0.33 -8.18 4.65
CA GLN A 136 0.16 -7.11 5.52
C GLN A 136 -0.62 -7.05 6.85
N ARG A 137 -1.95 -7.15 6.82
CA ARG A 137 -2.78 -7.17 8.02
C ARG A 137 -2.48 -8.38 8.91
N THR A 138 -2.28 -9.54 8.30
CA THR A 138 -1.91 -10.77 9.01
C THR A 138 -0.53 -10.63 9.67
N LEU A 139 0.47 -10.12 8.95
CA LEU A 139 1.80 -9.88 9.52
C LEU A 139 1.77 -8.87 10.67
N LEU A 140 0.99 -7.79 10.53
CA LEU A 140 0.80 -6.81 11.60
C LEU A 140 0.11 -7.42 12.84
N SER A 141 -0.82 -8.36 12.67
CA SER A 141 -1.47 -9.04 13.81
C SER A 141 -0.51 -9.95 14.57
N TYR A 142 0.58 -10.42 13.93
CA TYR A 142 1.68 -11.11 14.58
C TYR A 142 2.79 -10.18 15.10
N GLY A 143 2.56 -8.85 15.06
CA GLY A 143 3.53 -7.84 15.51
C GLY A 143 4.68 -7.59 14.52
N ILE A 144 4.71 -8.29 13.40
CA ILE A 144 5.76 -8.14 12.38
C ILE A 144 5.51 -6.84 11.59
N GLY A 145 6.44 -5.88 11.73
CA GLY A 145 6.33 -4.57 11.08
C GLY A 145 5.44 -3.56 11.80
N ALA A 146 4.87 -3.91 12.98
CA ALA A 146 4.12 -2.96 13.80
C ALA A 146 5.02 -1.81 14.26
N ARG A 147 4.47 -0.58 14.34
CA ARG A 147 5.15 0.57 14.91
C ARG A 147 5.14 0.46 16.42
N ARG A 148 6.29 0.57 17.04
CA ARG A 148 6.44 0.57 18.48
C ARG A 148 6.20 1.97 19.02
N ILE A 149 5.18 2.10 19.86
CA ILE A 149 4.75 3.40 20.38
C ILE A 149 4.91 3.47 21.90
N VAL A 150 5.25 4.65 22.38
CA VAL A 150 5.18 5.00 23.81
C VAL A 150 4.02 5.98 23.98
N VAL A 151 3.13 5.71 24.94
CA VAL A 151 1.98 6.57 25.25
C VAL A 151 2.32 7.38 26.50
N ILE A 152 2.18 8.71 26.42
CA ILE A 152 2.35 9.62 27.55
C ILE A 152 1.01 10.24 27.89
N GLY A 153 0.58 10.09 29.11
CA GLY A 153 -0.66 10.66 29.62
C GLY A 153 -1.16 9.92 30.85
N ASP A 154 -1.84 10.63 31.72
CA ASP A 154 -2.49 10.09 32.91
C ASP A 154 -4.00 10.32 32.78
N GLY A 155 -4.77 9.27 32.68
CA GLY A 155 -6.21 9.38 32.65
C GLY A 155 -6.93 8.40 31.75
N LYS A 156 -8.25 8.65 31.57
CA LYS A 156 -9.14 7.76 30.79
C LYS A 156 -8.75 7.68 29.31
N THR A 157 -8.25 8.78 28.75
CA THR A 157 -7.88 8.85 27.32
C THR A 157 -6.67 7.98 27.00
N SER A 158 -5.61 8.03 27.81
CA SER A 158 -4.42 7.19 27.63
C SER A 158 -4.75 5.71 27.85
N ALA A 159 -5.51 5.37 28.89
CA ALA A 159 -5.93 4.01 29.16
C ALA A 159 -6.81 3.44 28.04
N ALA A 160 -7.77 4.23 27.53
CA ALA A 160 -8.63 3.84 26.42
C ALA A 160 -7.81 3.61 25.12
N LEU A 161 -6.82 4.47 24.87
CA LEU A 161 -5.96 4.36 23.70
C LEU A 161 -5.08 3.10 23.75
N ILE A 162 -4.48 2.82 24.91
CA ILE A 162 -3.69 1.61 25.14
C ILE A 162 -4.55 0.37 24.95
N GLY A 163 -5.71 0.29 25.64
CA GLY A 163 -6.63 -0.84 25.51
C GLY A 163 -7.15 -1.03 24.08
N PHE A 164 -7.33 0.07 23.31
CA PHE A 164 -7.70 -0.02 21.90
C PHE A 164 -6.61 -0.67 21.07
N PHE A 165 -5.35 -0.26 21.21
CA PHE A 165 -4.24 -0.81 20.43
C PHE A 165 -3.92 -2.26 20.80
N GLU A 166 -4.03 -2.62 22.08
CA GLU A 166 -3.89 -4.01 22.53
C GLU A 166 -5.01 -4.91 21.99
N ARG A 167 -6.23 -4.40 21.94
CA ARG A 167 -7.39 -5.15 21.43
C ARG A 167 -7.39 -5.29 19.90
N PHE A 168 -6.76 -4.34 19.19
CA PHE A 168 -6.77 -4.29 17.73
C PHE A 168 -5.35 -4.17 17.13
N PRO A 169 -4.50 -5.23 17.24
CA PRO A 169 -3.12 -5.21 16.72
C PRO A 169 -3.04 -4.95 15.20
N ARG A 170 -4.13 -5.21 14.47
CA ARG A 170 -4.26 -4.97 13.02
C ARG A 170 -4.02 -3.53 12.59
N PHE A 171 -4.07 -2.56 13.50
CA PHE A 171 -3.71 -1.17 13.20
C PHE A 171 -2.20 -0.96 13.11
N GLY A 172 -1.41 -1.99 13.42
CA GLY A 172 0.04 -1.94 13.28
C GLY A 172 0.74 -1.03 14.28
N LEU A 173 0.12 -0.78 15.44
CA LEU A 173 0.68 -0.03 16.55
C LEU A 173 0.82 -0.97 17.76
N GLN A 174 2.02 -1.04 18.33
CA GLN A 174 2.33 -1.85 19.51
C GLN A 174 2.80 -0.94 20.62
N VAL A 175 2.09 -0.93 21.75
CA VAL A 175 2.49 -0.15 22.92
C VAL A 175 3.64 -0.88 23.60
N VAL A 176 4.81 -0.22 23.65
CA VAL A 176 6.02 -0.76 24.31
C VAL A 176 6.33 -0.05 25.62
N GLY A 177 5.67 1.08 25.91
CA GLY A 177 5.81 1.82 27.13
C GLY A 177 4.67 2.79 27.40
N HIS A 178 4.46 3.08 28.68
CA HIS A 178 3.50 4.07 29.15
C HIS A 178 4.12 4.92 30.26
N ALA A 179 3.90 6.22 30.19
CA ALA A 179 4.28 7.16 31.24
C ALA A 179 3.15 8.17 31.49
N LYS A 180 3.03 8.64 32.74
CA LYS A 180 1.97 9.58 33.13
C LYS A 180 2.21 10.99 32.60
N LYS A 181 3.45 11.46 32.68
CA LYS A 181 3.90 12.77 32.23
C LYS A 181 5.28 12.68 31.58
N PHE A 182 5.58 13.68 30.77
CA PHE A 182 6.91 13.85 30.23
C PHE A 182 7.77 14.63 31.23
N ASP A 183 8.83 14.02 31.71
CA ASP A 183 9.88 14.61 32.52
C ASP A 183 11.24 14.04 32.10
N GLU A 184 12.32 14.56 32.69
CA GLU A 184 13.69 14.12 32.38
C GLU A 184 13.88 12.62 32.63
N THR A 185 13.24 12.09 33.67
CA THR A 185 13.30 10.67 34.04
C THR A 185 12.58 9.82 33.00
N THR A 186 11.42 10.29 32.51
CA THR A 186 10.64 9.66 31.46
C THR A 186 11.40 9.70 30.14
N GLY A 187 12.07 10.82 29.82
CA GLY A 187 12.93 10.93 28.65
C GLY A 187 14.04 9.87 28.62
N LYS A 188 14.74 9.69 29.74
CA LYS A 188 15.78 8.64 29.90
C LYS A 188 15.21 7.23 29.73
N LYS A 189 14.01 6.96 30.27
CA LYS A 189 13.32 5.66 30.07
C LYS A 189 12.92 5.41 28.61
N ILE A 190 12.43 6.45 27.92
CA ILE A 190 12.08 6.35 26.49
C ILE A 190 13.33 6.06 25.65
N LEU A 191 14.47 6.69 25.97
CA LEU A 191 15.74 6.41 25.29
C LEU A 191 16.21 4.98 25.51
N ALA A 192 16.17 4.48 26.73
CA ALA A 192 16.50 3.09 27.02
C ALA A 192 15.59 2.11 26.26
N LEU A 193 14.28 2.38 26.23
CA LEU A 193 13.33 1.61 25.41
C LEU A 193 13.61 1.74 23.91
N HIS A 194 14.07 2.90 23.45
CA HIS A 194 14.43 3.11 22.07
C HIS A 194 15.67 2.30 21.66
N GLU A 195 16.67 2.23 22.53
CA GLU A 195 17.87 1.39 22.32
C GLU A 195 17.54 -0.10 22.28
N GLU A 196 16.67 -0.58 23.18
CA GLU A 196 16.26 -1.98 23.24
C GLU A 196 15.24 -2.37 22.14
N ASN A 197 14.25 -1.53 21.92
CA ASN A 197 13.04 -1.88 21.16
C ASN A 197 12.80 -1.01 19.93
N ALA A 198 13.69 -0.05 19.60
CA ALA A 198 13.54 0.88 18.49
C ALA A 198 12.15 1.56 18.48
N VAL A 199 11.86 2.39 19.51
CA VAL A 199 10.60 3.16 19.57
C VAL A 199 10.46 4.02 18.32
N ASP A 200 9.36 3.86 17.61
CA ASP A 200 9.10 4.55 16.34
C ASP A 200 8.38 5.89 16.57
N GLU A 201 7.50 5.96 17.57
CA GLU A 201 6.61 7.11 17.76
C GLU A 201 6.22 7.28 19.24
N VAL A 202 6.10 8.52 19.67
CA VAL A 202 5.60 8.87 21.00
C VAL A 202 4.26 9.59 20.84
N ILE A 203 3.24 9.11 21.55
CA ILE A 203 1.88 9.65 21.52
C ILE A 203 1.59 10.36 22.84
N LEU A 204 1.36 11.67 22.78
CA LEU A 204 0.89 12.45 23.92
C LEU A 204 -0.64 12.32 23.99
N ALA A 205 -1.12 11.51 24.95
CA ALA A 205 -2.53 11.19 25.15
C ALA A 205 -3.09 11.89 26.41
N ASN A 206 -2.73 13.16 26.59
CA ASN A 206 -3.22 14.01 27.66
C ASN A 206 -3.89 15.26 27.08
N PRO A 207 -5.24 15.34 27.07
CA PRO A 207 -5.96 16.50 26.56
C PRO A 207 -5.67 17.80 27.33
N GLN A 208 -5.21 17.68 28.58
CA GLN A 208 -4.90 18.79 29.47
C GLN A 208 -3.40 19.11 29.54
N ALA A 209 -2.61 18.49 28.65
CA ALA A 209 -1.19 18.79 28.57
C ALA A 209 -0.96 20.28 28.27
N SER A 210 0.00 20.88 28.96
CA SER A 210 0.38 22.26 28.67
C SER A 210 1.03 22.36 27.28
N ARG A 211 0.97 23.55 26.70
CA ARG A 211 1.66 23.83 25.43
C ARG A 211 3.16 23.58 25.55
N ASP A 212 3.72 23.94 26.70
CA ASP A 212 5.17 23.78 26.94
C ASP A 212 5.54 22.30 27.04
N GLU A 213 4.75 21.46 27.72
CA GLU A 213 4.95 20.00 27.77
C GLU A 213 4.90 19.36 26.36
N ALA A 214 3.97 19.83 25.52
CA ALA A 214 3.87 19.33 24.15
C ALA A 214 5.05 19.77 23.27
N LEU A 215 5.56 20.99 23.46
CA LEU A 215 6.73 21.51 22.75
C LEU A 215 8.02 20.84 23.19
N ASP A 216 8.20 20.61 24.51
CA ASP A 216 9.36 19.91 25.06
C ASP A 216 9.41 18.47 24.52
N LEU A 217 8.25 17.78 24.49
CA LEU A 217 8.16 16.45 23.95
C LEU A 217 8.40 16.41 22.44
N LEU A 218 7.90 17.40 21.69
CA LEU A 218 8.17 17.53 20.27
C LEU A 218 9.67 17.72 20.01
N ALA A 219 10.32 18.63 20.75
CA ALA A 219 11.76 18.86 20.61
C ALA A 219 12.58 17.60 20.97
N PHE A 220 12.18 16.89 22.02
CA PHE A 220 12.80 15.62 22.41
C PHE A 220 12.68 14.56 21.31
N THR A 221 11.48 14.37 20.77
CA THR A 221 11.23 13.36 19.72
C THR A 221 11.95 13.70 18.42
N ASP A 222 12.01 14.98 18.05
CA ASP A 222 12.72 15.45 16.85
C ASP A 222 14.24 15.20 16.97
N THR A 223 14.82 15.53 18.13
CA THR A 223 16.25 15.30 18.42
C THR A 223 16.62 13.82 18.30
N HIS A 224 15.75 12.92 18.69
CA HIS A 224 16.00 11.47 18.68
C HIS A 224 15.36 10.74 17.49
N GLN A 225 14.91 11.48 16.47
CA GLN A 225 14.32 10.94 15.22
C GLN A 225 13.11 10.00 15.45
N MET A 226 12.36 10.23 16.51
CA MET A 226 11.11 9.55 16.80
C MET A 226 9.93 10.36 16.27
N GLY A 227 8.85 9.68 15.85
CA GLY A 227 7.62 10.37 15.48
C GLY A 227 6.91 10.94 16.70
N PHE A 228 6.29 12.12 16.55
CA PHE A 228 5.42 12.70 17.56
C PHE A 228 3.98 12.74 17.07
N ARG A 229 3.05 12.36 17.95
CA ARG A 229 1.61 12.50 17.70
C ARG A 229 0.92 13.01 18.95
N TYR A 230 0.08 14.02 18.77
CA TYR A 230 -0.83 14.47 19.80
C TYR A 230 -2.21 13.85 19.60
N SER A 231 -2.73 13.19 20.63
CA SER A 231 -4.10 12.66 20.63
C SER A 231 -5.01 13.68 21.32
N ALA A 232 -5.75 14.46 20.55
CA ALA A 232 -6.84 15.28 21.07
C ALA A 232 -7.95 14.37 21.62
N ASP A 233 -8.66 14.85 22.63
CA ASP A 233 -9.77 14.10 23.24
C ASP A 233 -10.91 13.93 22.22
N LEU A 234 -11.02 12.73 21.66
CA LEU A 234 -12.12 12.36 20.76
C LEU A 234 -13.46 12.19 21.50
N PHE A 235 -13.45 12.18 22.82
CA PHE A 235 -14.61 11.95 23.68
C PHE A 235 -15.17 13.24 24.35
N ALA A 236 -14.48 14.37 24.18
CA ALA A 236 -14.97 15.67 24.70
C ALA A 236 -16.03 16.33 23.82
N ALA A 237 -16.43 15.72 22.72
CA ALA A 237 -17.38 16.25 21.73
C ALA A 237 -18.75 15.55 21.77
N THR A 238 -19.17 15.04 22.93
CA THR A 238 -20.54 14.53 23.16
C THR A 238 -21.19 15.27 24.30
#